data_f5eb6b4ed23aff97f905fdee416f99b7
#
_entry.id   f5eb6b4ed23aff97f905fdee416f99b7
#
_cell.length_a   1.000
_cell.length_b   1.000
_cell.length_c   1.000
_cell.angle_alpha   90.00
_cell.angle_beta   90.00
_cell.angle_gamma   90.00
#
_symmetry.space_group_name_H-M   'P 1'
#
loop_
_entity.id
_entity.type
_entity.pdbx_description
1 polymer ?
#
loop_
_entity_poly.entity_id
_entity_poly.type
_entity_poly.pdbx_seq_one_letter_code
_entity_poly.pdbx_strand_id
1 'polypeptide(L)'
;MKIALYVDMYSPHQAPLAEALARRVGAANFRYVAKMDVTDDRRALGWQTAVAECPFTISRDSESADWLETSDILLLTLREQADLFARRRARGLTTYYMSERWFKPPRGILRLLHPGYFKMCRAFVKQIKAGAVTFLPKGVWAARDMARLVGLFSGDIRCLFRAPRLDFVAAPMGAIRGYPWMKMWGYFVAPGAADPFPAQEPDEPSARAVRVLWVGRLLRWKRVGTLFKAVYAAQARCPIALTIVGQGPEQARLARLDRRLAKKYGVASPIVFHAAVPVAEVRMFMRSHDVYVLPSNGYEGWGAVVSEALEEGMEVFGTYEAGSSATILPRENLFRAGDWRTLGDKLVQYAQTRVRRCRGIGKWNAAYAAERLVALVPGGGAPGVRSTK
;
A
#
# COMPACT_ATOMS: atom_id res chain seq x y z
N MET A 1 9.72 -25.40 -7.59
CA MET A 1 10.17 -24.01 -7.42
C MET A 1 9.91 -23.58 -5.99
N LYS A 2 10.97 -23.21 -5.26
CA LYS A 2 10.89 -22.75 -3.86
C LYS A 2 10.82 -21.24 -3.77
N ILE A 3 9.94 -20.70 -2.92
CA ILE A 3 9.77 -19.25 -2.70
C ILE A 3 9.87 -18.95 -1.20
N ALA A 4 10.67 -17.94 -0.84
CA ALA A 4 10.72 -17.40 0.51
C ALA A 4 10.26 -15.93 0.53
N LEU A 5 9.41 -15.58 1.50
CA LEU A 5 9.04 -14.22 1.84
C LEU A 5 9.66 -13.88 3.20
N TYR A 6 10.61 -12.93 3.22
CA TYR A 6 11.33 -12.53 4.42
C TYR A 6 11.06 -11.07 4.79
N VAL A 7 10.45 -10.86 5.94
CA VAL A 7 10.02 -9.54 6.42
C VAL A 7 10.59 -9.22 7.80
N ASP A 8 10.63 -7.96 8.16
CA ASP A 8 11.10 -7.50 9.47
C ASP A 8 10.16 -7.97 10.58
N MET A 9 8.86 -7.76 10.39
CA MET A 9 7.81 -8.14 11.33
C MET A 9 6.62 -8.72 10.57
N TYR A 10 5.92 -9.68 11.17
CA TYR A 10 4.66 -10.15 10.62
C TYR A 10 3.72 -8.98 10.32
N SER A 11 3.05 -9.05 9.19
CA SER A 11 2.06 -8.04 8.79
C SER A 11 0.85 -8.69 8.13
N PRO A 12 -0.37 -8.45 8.63
CA PRO A 12 -1.59 -8.94 8.01
C PRO A 12 -1.76 -8.44 6.56
N HIS A 13 -1.14 -7.33 6.19
CA HIS A 13 -1.12 -6.84 4.81
C HIS A 13 -0.19 -7.64 3.87
N GLN A 14 0.64 -8.54 4.39
CA GLN A 14 1.47 -9.46 3.61
C GLN A 14 0.86 -10.87 3.52
N ALA A 15 -0.04 -11.21 4.44
CA ALA A 15 -0.66 -12.54 4.49
C ALA A 15 -1.37 -12.92 3.18
N PRO A 16 -2.18 -12.06 2.54
CA PRO A 16 -2.83 -12.42 1.28
C PRO A 16 -1.84 -12.79 0.16
N LEU A 17 -0.71 -12.10 0.07
CA LEU A 17 0.34 -12.45 -0.89
C LEU A 17 1.01 -13.77 -0.53
N ALA A 18 1.31 -13.99 0.75
CA ALA A 18 1.93 -15.23 1.23
C ALA A 18 1.06 -16.44 0.92
N GLU A 19 -0.23 -16.36 1.22
CA GLU A 19 -1.20 -17.41 0.93
C GLU A 19 -1.36 -17.66 -0.58
N ALA A 20 -1.43 -16.61 -1.40
CA ALA A 20 -1.51 -16.74 -2.84
C ALA A 20 -0.25 -17.42 -3.43
N LEU A 21 0.94 -17.12 -2.91
CA LEU A 21 2.18 -17.76 -3.30
C LEU A 21 2.21 -19.22 -2.84
N ALA A 22 1.83 -19.50 -1.58
CA ALA A 22 1.75 -20.87 -1.06
C ALA A 22 0.80 -21.74 -1.87
N ARG A 23 -0.39 -21.24 -2.21
CA ARG A 23 -1.33 -21.96 -3.09
C ARG A 23 -0.75 -22.20 -4.49
N ARG A 24 0.00 -21.23 -5.04
CA ARG A 24 0.53 -21.32 -6.39
C ARG A 24 1.65 -22.35 -6.55
N VAL A 25 2.54 -22.48 -5.56
CA VAL A 25 3.71 -23.38 -5.62
C VAL A 25 3.58 -24.62 -4.74
N GLY A 26 2.53 -24.71 -3.94
CA GLY A 26 2.33 -25.70 -2.90
C GLY A 26 3.00 -25.28 -1.58
N ALA A 27 2.32 -25.55 -0.45
CA ALA A 27 2.79 -25.15 0.89
C ALA A 27 4.19 -25.67 1.25
N ALA A 28 4.56 -26.87 0.78
CA ALA A 28 5.89 -27.44 0.97
C ALA A 28 7.01 -26.63 0.25
N ASN A 29 6.65 -25.85 -0.76
CA ASN A 29 7.57 -25.05 -1.57
C ASN A 29 7.56 -23.56 -1.22
N PHE A 30 6.89 -23.18 -0.15
CA PHE A 30 6.79 -21.79 0.30
C PHE A 30 7.17 -21.65 1.77
N ARG A 31 7.84 -20.56 2.12
CA ARG A 31 8.10 -20.16 3.52
C ARG A 31 7.87 -18.67 3.71
N TYR A 32 7.09 -18.33 4.73
CA TYR A 32 6.96 -16.97 5.22
C TYR A 32 7.77 -16.83 6.51
N VAL A 33 8.84 -16.06 6.47
CA VAL A 33 9.75 -15.84 7.60
C VAL A 33 9.66 -14.40 8.06
N ALA A 34 9.37 -14.16 9.34
CA ALA A 34 9.46 -12.85 9.97
C ALA A 34 10.63 -12.83 10.97
N LYS A 35 11.38 -11.72 11.01
CA LYS A 35 12.46 -11.52 11.97
C LYS A 35 11.92 -11.42 13.40
N MET A 36 10.72 -10.83 13.56
CA MET A 36 10.04 -10.64 14.84
C MET A 36 8.53 -10.81 14.68
N ASP A 37 7.87 -11.13 15.77
CA ASP A 37 6.41 -11.20 15.84
C ASP A 37 5.77 -9.80 15.91
N VAL A 38 4.44 -9.78 15.88
CA VAL A 38 3.64 -8.56 16.08
C VAL A 38 3.91 -7.96 17.44
N THR A 39 4.21 -6.67 17.48
CA THR A 39 4.45 -5.93 18.74
C THR A 39 3.14 -5.71 19.50
N ASP A 40 3.21 -5.55 20.83
CA ASP A 40 2.02 -5.44 21.69
C ASP A 40 1.13 -4.23 21.33
N ASP A 41 1.73 -3.11 20.90
CA ASP A 41 0.97 -1.96 20.43
C ASP A 41 0.17 -2.26 19.15
N ARG A 42 0.63 -3.21 18.33
CA ARG A 42 -0.07 -3.71 17.16
C ARG A 42 -1.12 -4.75 17.50
N ARG A 43 -0.84 -5.63 18.48
CA ARG A 43 -1.83 -6.58 19.01
C ARG A 43 -3.03 -5.84 19.60
N ALA A 44 -2.80 -4.77 20.37
CA ALA A 44 -3.85 -3.91 20.90
C ALA A 44 -4.72 -3.23 19.82
N LEU A 45 -4.25 -3.18 18.58
CA LEU A 45 -4.98 -2.68 17.41
C LEU A 45 -5.64 -3.81 16.58
N GLY A 46 -5.74 -5.01 17.13
CA GLY A 46 -6.38 -6.16 16.48
C GLY A 46 -5.49 -6.89 15.48
N TRP A 47 -4.19 -6.63 15.44
CA TRP A 47 -3.28 -7.45 14.63
C TRP A 47 -3.05 -8.80 15.33
N GLN A 48 -3.32 -9.87 14.62
CA GLN A 48 -3.05 -11.23 15.09
C GLN A 48 -2.05 -11.92 14.17
N THR A 49 -1.18 -12.73 14.74
CA THR A 49 -0.32 -13.62 13.96
C THR A 49 -1.19 -14.82 13.54
N ALA A 50 -1.89 -14.67 12.43
CA ALA A 50 -2.67 -15.74 11.85
C ALA A 50 -2.30 -15.88 10.37
N VAL A 51 -1.66 -16.99 10.02
CA VAL A 51 -1.44 -17.40 8.64
C VAL A 51 -2.00 -18.80 8.52
N ALA A 52 -3.25 -18.89 8.07
CA ALA A 52 -4.00 -20.14 8.11
C ALA A 52 -3.51 -21.19 7.10
N GLU A 53 -2.87 -20.81 6.02
CA GLU A 53 -2.63 -21.67 4.87
C GLU A 53 -1.17 -21.72 4.38
N CYS A 54 -0.23 -21.10 5.07
CA CYS A 54 1.18 -21.19 4.66
C CYS A 54 2.12 -21.41 5.85
N PRO A 55 3.22 -22.13 5.66
CA PRO A 55 4.25 -22.30 6.67
C PRO A 55 4.84 -20.94 7.07
N PHE A 56 4.65 -20.56 8.32
CA PHE A 56 5.11 -19.32 8.91
C PHE A 56 6.08 -19.58 10.05
N THR A 57 7.18 -18.84 10.08
CA THR A 57 8.19 -18.90 11.14
C THR A 57 8.51 -17.49 11.65
N ILE A 58 8.64 -17.33 12.97
CA ILE A 58 9.00 -16.04 13.59
C ILE A 58 10.51 -15.88 13.76
N SER A 59 11.32 -16.91 13.66
CA SER A 59 12.76 -16.82 13.93
C SER A 59 13.63 -17.22 12.76
N ARG A 60 14.88 -16.76 12.77
CA ARG A 60 15.93 -17.24 11.88
C ARG A 60 16.60 -18.48 12.52
N ASP A 61 15.95 -19.61 12.43
CA ASP A 61 16.60 -20.89 12.67
C ASP A 61 17.46 -21.33 11.46
N SER A 62 18.16 -22.44 11.58
CA SER A 62 19.02 -22.96 10.51
C SER A 62 18.25 -23.33 9.26
N GLU A 63 17.01 -23.82 9.40
CA GLU A 63 16.14 -24.17 8.27
C GLU A 63 15.70 -22.90 7.53
N SER A 64 15.27 -21.86 8.25
CA SER A 64 14.93 -20.57 7.66
C SER A 64 16.12 -19.95 6.94
N ALA A 65 17.34 -20.05 7.50
CA ALA A 65 18.54 -19.53 6.86
C ALA A 65 18.83 -20.24 5.52
N ASP A 66 18.68 -21.56 5.45
CA ASP A 66 18.82 -22.31 4.21
C ASP A 66 17.79 -21.88 3.16
N TRP A 67 16.52 -21.71 3.55
CA TRP A 67 15.49 -21.23 2.66
C TRP A 67 15.80 -19.85 2.06
N LEU A 68 16.35 -18.92 2.86
CA LEU A 68 16.74 -17.60 2.37
C LEU A 68 17.85 -17.67 1.34
N GLU A 69 18.77 -18.64 1.46
CA GLU A 69 19.91 -18.80 0.56
C GLU A 69 19.58 -19.59 -0.70
N THR A 70 18.70 -20.58 -0.61
CA THR A 70 18.50 -21.59 -1.66
C THR A 70 17.20 -21.46 -2.44
N SER A 71 16.20 -20.69 -1.95
CA SER A 71 14.95 -20.51 -2.67
C SER A 71 15.14 -19.88 -4.05
N ASP A 72 14.41 -20.35 -5.06
CA ASP A 72 14.45 -19.81 -6.43
C ASP A 72 14.07 -18.32 -6.46
N ILE A 73 13.08 -17.94 -5.64
CA ILE A 73 12.63 -16.55 -5.45
C ILE A 73 12.75 -16.20 -3.97
N LEU A 74 13.46 -15.12 -3.67
CA LEU A 74 13.43 -14.48 -2.36
C LEU A 74 12.81 -13.10 -2.47
N LEU A 75 11.68 -12.91 -1.78
CA LEU A 75 11.05 -11.60 -1.53
C LEU A 75 11.49 -11.11 -0.15
N LEU A 76 12.04 -9.91 -0.05
CA LEU A 76 12.47 -9.40 1.26
C LEU A 76 12.22 -7.89 1.44
N THR A 77 12.11 -7.47 2.72
CA THR A 77 11.96 -6.06 3.11
C THR A 77 13.14 -5.50 3.91
N LEU A 78 14.10 -6.35 4.29
CA LEU A 78 15.25 -6.02 5.12
C LEU A 78 16.42 -5.49 4.29
N ARG A 79 16.95 -4.32 4.64
CA ARG A 79 17.99 -3.62 3.88
C ARG A 79 19.41 -4.15 4.14
N GLU A 80 19.62 -4.72 5.33
CA GLU A 80 20.94 -5.09 5.86
C GLU A 80 21.34 -6.52 5.46
N GLN A 81 21.25 -6.84 4.16
CA GLN A 81 21.46 -8.21 3.67
C GLN A 81 22.44 -8.25 2.48
N ALA A 82 23.44 -7.35 2.45
CA ALA A 82 24.37 -7.25 1.33
C ALA A 82 25.09 -8.57 1.02
N ASP A 83 25.49 -9.32 2.07
CA ASP A 83 26.17 -10.61 1.91
C ASP A 83 25.23 -11.68 1.37
N LEU A 84 23.97 -11.70 1.81
CA LEU A 84 22.96 -12.61 1.28
C LEU A 84 22.72 -12.33 -0.22
N PHE A 85 22.65 -11.08 -0.62
CA PHE A 85 22.50 -10.71 -2.03
C PHE A 85 23.67 -11.21 -2.87
N ALA A 86 24.90 -11.07 -2.38
CA ALA A 86 26.10 -11.52 -3.07
C ALA A 86 26.15 -13.06 -3.20
N ARG A 87 25.84 -13.79 -2.11
CA ARG A 87 25.82 -15.27 -2.12
C ARG A 87 24.73 -15.82 -3.06
N ARG A 88 23.53 -15.26 -3.03
CA ARG A 88 22.46 -15.68 -3.93
C ARG A 88 22.78 -15.42 -5.39
N ARG A 89 23.35 -14.23 -5.70
CA ARG A 89 23.80 -13.91 -7.05
C ARG A 89 24.86 -14.89 -7.55
N ALA A 90 25.82 -15.28 -6.71
CA ALA A 90 26.84 -16.25 -7.07
C ALA A 90 26.25 -17.62 -7.44
N ARG A 91 25.05 -17.94 -6.93
CA ARG A 91 24.26 -19.14 -7.28
C ARG A 91 23.28 -18.93 -8.44
N GLY A 92 23.28 -17.77 -9.09
CA GLY A 92 22.33 -17.44 -10.17
C GLY A 92 20.88 -17.20 -9.69
N LEU A 93 20.65 -17.05 -8.37
CA LEU A 93 19.33 -16.92 -7.79
C LEU A 93 18.86 -15.46 -7.73
N THR A 94 17.58 -15.22 -8.03
CA THR A 94 16.99 -13.88 -8.03
C THR A 94 16.55 -13.45 -6.64
N THR A 95 16.85 -12.19 -6.29
CA THR A 95 16.40 -11.56 -5.06
C THR A 95 15.55 -10.35 -5.39
N TYR A 96 14.34 -10.29 -4.82
CA TYR A 96 13.40 -9.19 -4.98
C TYR A 96 13.29 -8.40 -3.67
N TYR A 97 13.65 -7.12 -3.71
CA TYR A 97 13.60 -6.27 -2.53
C TYR A 97 12.39 -5.34 -2.57
N MET A 98 11.46 -5.54 -1.65
CA MET A 98 10.25 -4.75 -1.53
C MET A 98 10.45 -3.58 -0.58
N SER A 99 10.16 -2.36 -1.01
CA SER A 99 10.30 -1.18 -0.14
C SER A 99 9.26 -0.11 -0.38
N GLU A 100 8.89 0.54 0.72
CA GLU A 100 8.25 1.84 0.69
C GLU A 100 9.27 2.95 0.40
N ARG A 101 8.83 4.21 0.49
CA ARG A 101 9.65 5.40 0.26
C ARG A 101 10.93 5.43 1.09
N TRP A 102 12.03 5.81 0.46
CA TRP A 102 13.32 6.04 1.12
C TRP A 102 13.44 7.47 1.64
N PHE A 103 12.87 8.44 0.96
CA PHE A 103 12.89 9.86 1.31
C PHE A 103 11.57 10.31 1.95
N LYS A 104 11.19 9.68 3.08
CA LYS A 104 10.00 10.10 3.84
C LYS A 104 10.20 11.48 4.48
N PRO A 105 9.17 12.35 4.47
CA PRO A 105 9.20 13.60 5.22
C PRO A 105 9.53 13.39 6.71
N PRO A 106 9.94 14.42 7.48
CA PRO A 106 10.18 15.80 7.04
C PRO A 106 11.53 15.97 6.34
N ARG A 107 12.48 15.07 6.60
CA ARG A 107 13.87 15.21 6.12
C ARG A 107 14.01 14.92 4.63
N GLY A 108 13.15 14.09 4.05
CA GLY A 108 13.19 13.77 2.63
C GLY A 108 14.60 13.38 2.17
N ILE A 109 15.10 14.06 1.13
CA ILE A 109 16.41 13.86 0.56
C ILE A 109 17.56 14.28 1.50
N LEU A 110 17.31 15.18 2.46
CA LEU A 110 18.31 15.62 3.44
C LEU A 110 18.80 14.46 4.34
N ARG A 111 18.11 13.31 4.33
CA ARG A 111 18.60 12.09 4.98
C ARG A 111 19.95 11.63 4.45
N LEU A 112 20.29 11.98 3.21
CA LEU A 112 21.59 11.65 2.61
C LEU A 112 22.77 12.42 3.25
N LEU A 113 22.50 13.49 4.01
CA LEU A 113 23.53 14.19 4.77
C LEU A 113 24.03 13.36 5.97
N HIS A 114 23.27 12.34 6.39
CA HIS A 114 23.71 11.42 7.44
C HIS A 114 24.66 10.37 6.84
N PRO A 115 25.94 10.29 7.28
CA PRO A 115 26.96 9.43 6.64
C PRO A 115 26.55 7.95 6.57
N GLY A 116 25.97 7.42 7.66
CA GLY A 116 25.52 6.03 7.70
C GLY A 116 24.38 5.75 6.71
N TYR A 117 23.45 6.70 6.56
CA TYR A 117 22.36 6.56 5.58
C TYR A 117 22.90 6.64 4.14
N PHE A 118 23.84 7.54 3.88
CA PHE A 118 24.49 7.66 2.57
C PHE A 118 25.24 6.37 2.19
N LYS A 119 26.07 5.84 3.13
CA LYS A 119 26.79 4.56 2.92
C LYS A 119 25.83 3.42 2.62
N MET A 120 24.75 3.30 3.37
CA MET A 120 23.71 2.29 3.16
C MET A 120 23.06 2.44 1.78
N CYS A 121 22.68 3.63 1.36
CA CYS A 121 22.10 3.88 0.04
C CYS A 121 23.07 3.50 -1.08
N ARG A 122 24.34 3.91 -0.96
CA ARG A 122 25.40 3.59 -1.93
C ARG A 122 25.63 2.09 -2.06
N ALA A 123 25.70 1.38 -0.92
CA ALA A 123 25.88 -0.07 -0.89
C ALA A 123 24.70 -0.79 -1.57
N PHE A 124 23.48 -0.35 -1.29
CA PHE A 124 22.28 -0.93 -1.91
C PHE A 124 22.23 -0.70 -3.43
N VAL A 125 22.52 0.53 -3.88
CA VAL A 125 22.57 0.84 -5.32
C VAL A 125 23.67 0.01 -6.02
N LYS A 126 24.79 -0.27 -5.35
CA LYS A 126 25.83 -1.18 -5.88
C LYS A 126 25.28 -2.58 -6.17
N GLN A 127 24.42 -3.11 -5.28
CA GLN A 127 23.78 -4.42 -5.48
C GLN A 127 22.80 -4.40 -6.67
N ILE A 128 22.02 -3.33 -6.82
CA ILE A 128 21.15 -3.15 -7.99
C ILE A 128 21.96 -3.13 -9.29
N LYS A 129 23.00 -2.29 -9.35
CA LYS A 129 23.87 -2.19 -10.54
C LYS A 129 24.60 -3.50 -10.86
N ALA A 130 24.92 -4.29 -9.85
CA ALA A 130 25.49 -5.60 -10.02
C ALA A 130 24.50 -6.66 -10.48
N GLY A 131 23.20 -6.36 -10.60
CA GLY A 131 22.16 -7.32 -10.95
C GLY A 131 21.82 -8.33 -9.84
N ALA A 132 22.27 -8.07 -8.59
CA ALA A 132 22.02 -8.95 -7.45
C ALA A 132 20.60 -8.79 -6.88
N VAL A 133 19.94 -7.66 -7.17
CA VAL A 133 18.62 -7.31 -6.62
C VAL A 133 17.75 -6.68 -7.68
N THR A 134 16.52 -7.19 -7.81
CA THR A 134 15.42 -6.50 -8.48
C THR A 134 14.62 -5.71 -7.44
N PHE A 135 14.48 -4.41 -7.62
CA PHE A 135 13.78 -3.55 -6.70
C PHE A 135 12.27 -3.56 -6.97
N LEU A 136 11.48 -3.80 -5.93
CA LEU A 136 10.01 -3.78 -5.96
C LEU A 136 9.48 -2.58 -5.16
N PRO A 137 9.34 -1.40 -5.77
CA PRO A 137 8.83 -0.22 -5.10
C PRO A 137 7.36 -0.39 -4.75
N LYS A 138 7.01 -0.18 -3.48
CA LYS A 138 5.61 -0.05 -3.06
C LYS A 138 5.10 1.33 -3.46
N GLY A 139 4.67 1.42 -4.72
CA GLY A 139 4.12 2.63 -5.33
C GLY A 139 5.13 3.56 -5.99
N VAL A 140 4.58 4.52 -6.75
CA VAL A 140 5.32 5.45 -7.62
C VAL A 140 6.36 6.30 -6.86
N TRP A 141 6.10 6.64 -5.61
CA TRP A 141 7.03 7.45 -4.82
C TRP A 141 8.27 6.67 -4.39
N ALA A 142 8.12 5.39 -4.04
CA ALA A 142 9.25 4.51 -3.76
C ALA A 142 10.11 4.29 -5.02
N ALA A 143 9.45 4.14 -6.17
CA ALA A 143 10.13 4.03 -7.47
C ALA A 143 10.94 5.29 -7.79
N ARG A 144 10.35 6.47 -7.60
CA ARG A 144 11.04 7.76 -7.83
C ARG A 144 12.22 7.96 -6.89
N ASP A 145 12.06 7.60 -5.61
CA ASP A 145 13.16 7.71 -4.64
C ASP A 145 14.34 6.82 -5.05
N MET A 146 14.08 5.60 -5.51
CA MET A 146 15.15 4.68 -5.96
C MET A 146 15.79 5.13 -7.29
N ALA A 147 15.00 5.62 -8.24
CA ALA A 147 15.52 6.18 -9.48
C ALA A 147 16.47 7.37 -9.22
N ARG A 148 16.11 8.23 -8.25
CA ARG A 148 17.00 9.34 -7.79
C ARG A 148 18.31 8.82 -7.22
N LEU A 149 18.26 7.80 -6.36
CA LEU A 149 19.45 7.21 -5.75
C LEU A 149 20.37 6.59 -6.81
N VAL A 150 19.81 5.82 -7.73
CA VAL A 150 20.60 5.21 -8.80
C VAL A 150 21.20 6.29 -9.70
N GLY A 151 20.47 7.33 -10.07
CA GLY A 151 20.99 8.46 -10.84
C GLY A 151 22.14 9.17 -10.12
N LEU A 152 21.94 9.51 -8.84
CA LEU A 152 22.98 10.13 -8.00
C LEU A 152 24.28 9.30 -8.00
N PHE A 153 24.17 8.02 -7.69
CA PHE A 153 25.33 7.11 -7.62
C PHE A 153 25.83 6.63 -9.00
N SER A 154 25.23 7.13 -10.08
CA SER A 154 25.72 7.05 -11.46
C SER A 154 26.37 8.35 -11.95
N GLY A 155 26.52 9.35 -11.07
CA GLY A 155 27.19 10.63 -11.38
C GLY A 155 26.22 11.78 -11.73
N ASP A 156 24.91 11.55 -11.81
CA ASP A 156 23.96 12.64 -12.10
C ASP A 156 23.34 13.20 -10.82
N ILE A 157 23.99 14.22 -10.26
CA ILE A 157 23.51 14.93 -9.07
C ILE A 157 22.16 15.66 -9.29
N ARG A 158 21.81 15.99 -10.54
CA ARG A 158 20.54 16.66 -10.86
C ARG A 158 19.34 15.79 -10.48
N CYS A 159 19.51 14.47 -10.47
CA CYS A 159 18.49 13.52 -10.03
C CYS A 159 17.99 13.76 -8.60
N LEU A 160 18.80 14.37 -7.73
CA LEU A 160 18.38 14.74 -6.38
C LEU A 160 17.28 15.81 -6.38
N PHE A 161 17.39 16.79 -7.25
CA PHE A 161 16.51 17.97 -7.28
C PHE A 161 15.35 17.78 -8.25
N ARG A 162 15.57 17.05 -9.34
CA ARG A 162 14.58 16.80 -10.37
C ARG A 162 14.08 15.36 -10.28
N ALA A 163 12.87 15.19 -9.72
CA ALA A 163 12.24 13.85 -9.69
C ALA A 163 12.05 13.35 -11.13
N PRO A 164 12.58 12.16 -11.47
CA PRO A 164 12.35 11.58 -12.78
C PRO A 164 10.86 11.33 -12.98
N ARG A 165 10.37 11.66 -14.19
CA ARG A 165 9.06 11.16 -14.62
C ARG A 165 9.22 9.68 -14.90
N LEU A 166 8.34 8.87 -14.31
CA LEU A 166 8.33 7.43 -14.53
C LEU A 166 7.16 7.09 -15.45
N ASP A 167 7.47 6.39 -16.51
CA ASP A 167 6.51 5.73 -17.36
C ASP A 167 6.46 4.26 -16.92
N PHE A 168 5.30 3.80 -16.48
CA PHE A 168 5.15 2.47 -15.87
C PHE A 168 3.79 1.84 -16.17
N VAL A 169 3.78 0.52 -16.24
CA VAL A 169 2.55 -0.26 -16.26
C VAL A 169 2.00 -0.34 -14.84
N ALA A 170 0.80 0.19 -14.63
CA ALA A 170 0.13 0.21 -13.33
C ALA A 170 -0.46 -1.17 -12.96
N ALA A 171 0.42 -2.15 -12.75
CA ALA A 171 0.09 -3.50 -12.32
C ALA A 171 1.26 -4.08 -11.50
N PRO A 172 1.04 -5.09 -10.63
CA PRO A 172 2.09 -5.86 -10.00
C PRO A 172 3.05 -6.44 -11.04
N MET A 173 4.34 -6.35 -10.77
CA MET A 173 5.42 -6.70 -11.70
C MET A 173 5.42 -5.90 -13.01
N GLY A 174 4.64 -4.81 -13.09
CA GLY A 174 4.60 -3.91 -14.24
C GLY A 174 5.97 -3.29 -14.51
N ALA A 175 6.35 -3.25 -15.80
CA ALA A 175 7.61 -2.65 -16.22
C ALA A 175 7.63 -1.15 -15.95
N ILE A 176 8.81 -0.64 -15.61
CA ILE A 176 9.09 0.79 -15.51
C ILE A 176 10.10 1.13 -16.59
N ARG A 177 9.70 1.94 -17.57
CA ARG A 177 10.52 2.25 -18.75
C ARG A 177 11.83 2.92 -18.33
N GLY A 178 12.95 2.43 -18.87
CA GLY A 178 14.30 2.92 -18.52
C GLY A 178 14.87 2.35 -17.21
N TYR A 179 14.13 1.47 -16.49
CA TYR A 179 14.55 0.90 -15.22
C TYR A 179 14.29 -0.62 -15.19
N PRO A 180 15.03 -1.45 -15.96
CA PRO A 180 14.76 -2.89 -16.08
C PRO A 180 14.92 -3.67 -14.75
N TRP A 181 15.71 -3.13 -13.83
CA TRP A 181 15.95 -3.64 -12.48
C TRP A 181 14.85 -3.27 -11.47
N MET A 182 13.76 -2.63 -11.93
CA MET A 182 12.67 -2.18 -11.08
C MET A 182 11.31 -2.62 -11.67
N LYS A 183 10.43 -3.18 -10.82
CA LYS A 183 9.08 -3.59 -11.21
C LYS A 183 8.09 -3.06 -10.21
N MET A 184 6.95 -2.52 -10.68
CA MET A 184 5.92 -1.96 -9.80
C MET A 184 5.40 -3.01 -8.81
N TRP A 185 5.18 -2.57 -7.57
CA TRP A 185 4.73 -3.41 -6.47
C TRP A 185 3.84 -2.65 -5.49
N GLY A 186 3.22 -3.38 -4.55
CA GLY A 186 2.34 -2.81 -3.53
C GLY A 186 2.11 -3.73 -2.34
N TYR A 187 1.06 -3.46 -1.57
CA TYR A 187 0.38 -4.42 -0.73
C TYR A 187 -0.87 -4.90 -1.46
N PHE A 188 -1.18 -6.17 -1.32
CA PHE A 188 -2.27 -6.82 -2.04
C PHE A 188 -3.31 -7.32 -1.06
N VAL A 189 -4.56 -7.26 -1.47
CA VAL A 189 -5.68 -7.82 -0.73
C VAL A 189 -5.93 -9.25 -1.20
N ALA A 190 -6.50 -10.08 -0.32
CA ALA A 190 -7.09 -11.33 -0.75
C ALA A 190 -8.26 -11.00 -1.70
N PRO A 191 -8.47 -11.79 -2.77
CA PRO A 191 -9.69 -11.64 -3.55
C PRO A 191 -10.86 -11.74 -2.59
N GLY A 192 -11.78 -10.79 -2.66
CA GLY A 192 -13.02 -10.83 -1.91
C GLY A 192 -13.72 -12.16 -2.18
N ALA A 193 -14.45 -12.70 -1.21
CA ALA A 193 -15.34 -13.80 -1.48
C ALA A 193 -16.21 -13.38 -2.67
N ALA A 194 -16.03 -14.10 -3.77
CA ALA A 194 -16.53 -13.71 -5.07
C ALA A 194 -18.04 -13.50 -5.05
N ASP A 195 -18.45 -12.27 -4.91
CA ASP A 195 -19.54 -11.70 -5.65
C ASP A 195 -18.97 -10.40 -6.21
N PRO A 196 -18.70 -10.33 -7.53
CA PRO A 196 -18.54 -9.02 -8.10
C PRO A 196 -19.82 -8.31 -7.70
N PHE A 197 -19.68 -7.20 -6.94
CA PHE A 197 -20.81 -6.35 -6.66
C PHE A 197 -21.58 -6.24 -7.96
N PRO A 198 -22.88 -6.62 -8.03
CA PRO A 198 -23.66 -6.30 -9.19
C PRO A 198 -23.35 -4.84 -9.43
N ALA A 199 -22.99 -4.49 -10.66
CA ALA A 199 -22.81 -3.08 -11.01
C ALA A 199 -24.07 -2.40 -10.47
N GLN A 200 -23.98 -1.78 -9.29
CA GLN A 200 -25.11 -1.07 -8.76
C GLN A 200 -25.36 -0.02 -9.82
N GLU A 201 -26.44 -0.21 -10.52
CA GLU A 201 -26.97 0.82 -11.40
C GLU A 201 -26.90 2.12 -10.59
N PRO A 202 -26.47 3.23 -11.19
CA PRO A 202 -26.37 4.49 -10.47
C PRO A 202 -27.71 4.66 -9.75
N ASP A 203 -27.68 4.48 -8.41
CA ASP A 203 -28.84 4.77 -7.60
C ASP A 203 -29.35 6.14 -8.07
N GLU A 204 -30.61 6.25 -8.43
CA GLU A 204 -31.27 7.53 -8.67
C GLU A 204 -30.70 8.55 -7.68
N PRO A 205 -30.44 9.82 -8.05
CA PRO A 205 -29.85 10.82 -7.15
C PRO A 205 -30.63 10.82 -5.84
N SER A 206 -30.32 9.89 -4.96
CA SER A 206 -31.15 9.63 -3.78
C SER A 206 -30.91 10.76 -2.79
N ALA A 207 -31.96 11.24 -2.16
CA ALA A 207 -31.91 12.18 -1.05
C ALA A 207 -31.09 11.67 0.16
N ARG A 208 -30.55 10.44 0.06
CA ARG A 208 -29.74 9.77 1.08
C ARG A 208 -28.37 10.46 1.22
N ALA A 209 -27.98 10.72 2.47
CA ALA A 209 -26.65 11.23 2.80
C ALA A 209 -25.53 10.33 2.26
N VAL A 210 -24.46 10.94 1.71
CA VAL A 210 -23.24 10.23 1.36
C VAL A 210 -22.55 9.77 2.64
N ARG A 211 -22.32 8.46 2.77
CA ARG A 211 -21.64 7.86 3.92
C ARG A 211 -20.13 7.76 3.61
N VAL A 212 -19.36 8.63 4.25
CA VAL A 212 -17.91 8.68 4.12
C VAL A 212 -17.27 7.88 5.26
N LEU A 213 -16.29 7.07 4.95
CA LEU A 213 -15.51 6.27 5.91
C LEU A 213 -14.06 6.72 5.96
N TRP A 214 -13.50 6.73 7.15
CA TRP A 214 -12.08 6.75 7.39
C TRP A 214 -11.70 5.69 8.43
N VAL A 215 -10.62 4.92 8.18
CA VAL A 215 -10.13 3.86 9.07
C VAL A 215 -8.64 4.00 9.32
N GLY A 216 -8.20 3.86 10.56
CA GLY A 216 -6.78 3.77 10.91
C GLY A 216 -6.40 4.37 12.27
N ARG A 217 -5.10 4.42 12.53
CA ARG A 217 -4.57 5.09 13.74
C ARG A 217 -4.67 6.61 13.58
N LEU A 218 -5.22 7.30 14.56
CA LEU A 218 -5.35 8.76 14.58
C LEU A 218 -3.99 9.43 14.86
N LEU A 219 -3.15 9.50 13.82
CA LEU A 219 -1.82 10.09 13.85
C LEU A 219 -1.79 11.42 13.09
N ARG A 220 -0.94 12.34 13.51
CA ARG A 220 -0.84 13.69 12.93
C ARG A 220 -0.66 13.70 11.41
N TRP A 221 0.15 12.78 10.87
CA TRP A 221 0.44 12.70 9.45
C TRP A 221 -0.69 12.06 8.62
N LYS A 222 -1.64 11.38 9.26
CA LYS A 222 -2.88 10.89 8.63
C LYS A 222 -3.85 12.03 8.27
N ARG A 223 -3.66 13.23 8.81
CA ARG A 223 -4.37 14.47 8.45
C ARG A 223 -5.89 14.38 8.44
N VAL A 224 -6.48 13.62 9.34
CA VAL A 224 -7.93 13.43 9.45
C VAL A 224 -8.69 14.77 9.62
N GLY A 225 -8.06 15.76 10.24
CA GLY A 225 -8.63 17.11 10.32
C GLY A 225 -8.84 17.81 8.97
N THR A 226 -8.14 17.41 7.90
CA THR A 226 -8.39 17.87 6.53
C THR A 226 -9.74 17.31 6.04
N LEU A 227 -10.00 16.03 6.31
CA LEU A 227 -11.28 15.39 5.98
C LEU A 227 -12.43 16.05 6.74
N PHE A 228 -12.29 16.36 8.03
CA PHE A 228 -13.33 17.07 8.80
C PHE A 228 -13.71 18.39 8.14
N LYS A 229 -12.72 19.23 7.82
CA LYS A 229 -12.96 20.52 7.14
C LYS A 229 -13.70 20.34 5.80
N ALA A 230 -13.33 19.31 5.04
CA ALA A 230 -13.96 19.01 3.75
C ALA A 230 -15.42 18.58 3.93
N VAL A 231 -15.70 17.69 4.89
CA VAL A 231 -17.07 17.21 5.18
C VAL A 231 -17.97 18.34 5.64
N TYR A 232 -17.53 19.19 6.57
CA TYR A 232 -18.30 20.35 7.01
C TYR A 232 -18.59 21.35 5.88
N ALA A 233 -17.61 21.61 5.02
CA ALA A 233 -17.82 22.49 3.86
C ALA A 233 -18.75 21.88 2.81
N ALA A 234 -18.70 20.58 2.62
CA ALA A 234 -19.58 19.88 1.71
C ALA A 234 -21.01 19.73 2.24
N GLN A 235 -21.19 19.56 3.56
CA GLN A 235 -22.50 19.44 4.21
C GLN A 235 -23.40 20.65 4.01
N ALA A 236 -22.82 21.84 3.80
CA ALA A 236 -23.59 23.04 3.45
C ALA A 236 -24.24 22.95 2.04
N ARG A 237 -23.85 21.96 1.23
CA ARG A 237 -24.27 21.81 -0.18
C ARG A 237 -25.00 20.49 -0.45
N CYS A 238 -24.77 19.47 0.35
CA CYS A 238 -25.40 18.15 0.21
C CYS A 238 -25.30 17.35 1.52
N PRO A 239 -26.23 16.42 1.80
CA PRO A 239 -26.18 15.58 2.99
C PRO A 239 -24.95 14.65 2.97
N ILE A 240 -24.10 14.75 4.00
CA ILE A 240 -22.91 13.90 4.16
C ILE A 240 -22.78 13.49 5.62
N ALA A 241 -22.45 12.22 5.87
CA ALA A 241 -22.08 11.69 7.18
C ALA A 241 -20.67 11.08 7.11
N LEU A 242 -19.89 11.25 8.16
CA LEU A 242 -18.51 10.72 8.27
C LEU A 242 -18.39 9.78 9.45
N THR A 243 -17.95 8.56 9.18
CA THR A 243 -17.59 7.58 10.20
C THR A 243 -16.07 7.49 10.31
N ILE A 244 -15.55 7.64 11.53
CA ILE A 244 -14.13 7.47 11.87
C ILE A 244 -13.99 6.19 12.68
N VAL A 245 -13.24 5.21 12.17
CA VAL A 245 -12.95 3.96 12.87
C VAL A 245 -11.48 3.92 13.26
N GLY A 246 -11.21 3.93 14.55
CA GLY A 246 -9.84 3.87 15.09
C GLY A 246 -9.57 4.84 16.21
N GLN A 247 -8.36 4.75 16.75
CA GLN A 247 -7.91 5.52 17.91
C GLN A 247 -6.47 5.99 17.75
N GLY A 248 -6.04 6.93 18.58
CA GLY A 248 -4.67 7.42 18.58
C GLY A 248 -4.50 8.80 19.22
N PRO A 249 -3.26 9.31 19.28
CA PRO A 249 -2.91 10.53 20.03
C PRO A 249 -3.62 11.81 19.51
N GLU A 250 -4.12 11.80 18.28
CA GLU A 250 -4.84 12.95 17.71
C GLU A 250 -6.33 13.01 18.09
N GLN A 251 -6.88 12.00 18.77
CA GLN A 251 -8.31 11.88 19.04
C GLN A 251 -8.89 13.10 19.77
N ALA A 252 -8.26 13.51 20.87
CA ALA A 252 -8.73 14.67 21.63
C ALA A 252 -8.67 15.98 20.83
N ARG A 253 -7.63 16.16 19.99
CA ARG A 253 -7.50 17.32 19.11
C ARG A 253 -8.58 17.31 18.01
N LEU A 254 -8.86 16.17 17.45
CA LEU A 254 -9.90 16.00 16.42
C LEU A 254 -11.30 16.24 16.99
N ALA A 255 -11.58 15.75 18.18
CA ALA A 255 -12.88 16.03 18.85
C ALA A 255 -13.07 17.54 19.16
N ARG A 256 -11.99 18.24 19.53
CA ARG A 256 -12.05 19.70 19.67
C ARG A 256 -12.24 20.41 18.33
N LEU A 257 -11.61 19.92 17.27
CA LEU A 257 -11.80 20.47 15.93
C LEU A 257 -13.23 20.30 15.45
N ASP A 258 -13.80 19.13 15.66
CA ASP A 258 -15.20 18.81 15.32
C ASP A 258 -16.17 19.82 15.97
N ARG A 259 -16.10 19.99 17.29
CA ARG A 259 -16.94 20.98 18.02
C ARG A 259 -16.79 22.42 17.48
N ARG A 260 -15.55 22.83 17.14
CA ARG A 260 -15.30 24.16 16.55
C ARG A 260 -15.95 24.30 15.16
N LEU A 261 -15.88 23.26 14.35
CA LEU A 261 -16.48 23.28 13.02
C LEU A 261 -18.00 23.25 13.11
N ALA A 262 -18.60 22.43 13.98
CA ALA A 262 -20.04 22.42 14.24
C ALA A 262 -20.55 23.82 14.63
N LYS A 263 -19.87 24.48 15.59
CA LYS A 263 -20.17 25.86 15.97
C LYS A 263 -20.02 26.84 14.81
N LYS A 264 -18.91 26.73 14.04
CA LYS A 264 -18.62 27.63 12.92
C LYS A 264 -19.69 27.55 11.80
N TYR A 265 -20.16 26.35 11.51
CA TYR A 265 -21.13 26.11 10.43
C TYR A 265 -22.59 26.15 10.94
N GLY A 266 -22.84 26.25 12.25
CA GLY A 266 -24.17 26.29 12.84
C GLY A 266 -24.96 24.99 12.65
N VAL A 267 -24.29 23.84 12.61
CA VAL A 267 -24.92 22.53 12.36
C VAL A 267 -24.52 21.51 13.42
N ALA A 268 -25.32 20.47 13.58
CA ALA A 268 -24.92 19.29 14.36
C ALA A 268 -23.70 18.60 13.70
N SER A 269 -22.88 17.90 14.50
CA SER A 269 -21.74 17.19 13.95
C SER A 269 -22.18 16.06 13.01
N PRO A 270 -21.68 16.03 11.77
CA PRO A 270 -21.89 14.92 10.86
C PRO A 270 -20.90 13.77 11.11
N ILE A 271 -20.10 13.80 12.19
CA ILE A 271 -18.97 12.90 12.44
C ILE A 271 -19.28 11.97 13.59
N VAL A 272 -19.17 10.66 13.34
CA VAL A 272 -19.28 9.60 14.35
C VAL A 272 -17.94 8.93 14.54
N PHE A 273 -17.51 8.76 15.79
CA PHE A 273 -16.29 8.05 16.14
C PHE A 273 -16.60 6.65 16.65
N HIS A 274 -15.92 5.67 16.10
CA HIS A 274 -15.87 4.30 16.59
C HIS A 274 -14.46 3.97 17.07
N ALA A 275 -14.39 3.11 18.09
CA ALA A 275 -13.12 2.53 18.54
C ALA A 275 -12.42 1.73 17.41
N ALA A 276 -11.16 1.39 17.62
CA ALA A 276 -10.49 0.45 16.73
C ALA A 276 -11.18 -0.92 16.79
N VAL A 277 -11.37 -1.52 15.62
CA VAL A 277 -11.97 -2.85 15.46
C VAL A 277 -10.96 -3.80 14.81
N PRO A 278 -11.12 -5.13 14.95
CA PRO A 278 -10.36 -6.12 14.22
C PRO A 278 -10.41 -5.90 12.69
N VAL A 279 -9.33 -6.26 11.99
CA VAL A 279 -9.22 -6.04 10.53
C VAL A 279 -10.38 -6.67 9.76
N ALA A 280 -10.86 -7.83 10.18
CA ALA A 280 -12.01 -8.50 9.55
C ALA A 280 -13.30 -7.66 9.61
N GLU A 281 -13.51 -6.94 10.72
CA GLU A 281 -14.69 -6.09 10.90
C GLU A 281 -14.61 -4.78 10.11
N VAL A 282 -13.39 -4.31 9.79
CA VAL A 282 -13.20 -3.12 8.94
C VAL A 282 -13.93 -3.26 7.60
N ARG A 283 -13.93 -4.46 7.01
CA ARG A 283 -14.63 -4.72 5.75
C ARG A 283 -16.15 -4.54 5.85
N MET A 284 -16.75 -4.83 7.00
CA MET A 284 -18.18 -4.58 7.23
C MET A 284 -18.50 -3.06 7.19
N PHE A 285 -17.62 -2.23 7.79
CA PHE A 285 -17.74 -0.79 7.65
C PHE A 285 -17.60 -0.35 6.19
N MET A 286 -16.66 -0.90 5.45
CA MET A 286 -16.46 -0.56 4.04
C MET A 286 -17.70 -0.86 3.20
N ARG A 287 -18.31 -2.03 3.37
CA ARG A 287 -19.55 -2.44 2.67
C ARG A 287 -20.76 -1.56 3.00
N SER A 288 -20.78 -0.96 4.19
CA SER A 288 -21.88 -0.10 4.63
C SER A 288 -21.69 1.38 4.27
N HIS A 289 -20.59 1.76 3.61
CA HIS A 289 -20.26 3.15 3.26
C HIS A 289 -20.03 3.31 1.76
N ASP A 290 -20.19 4.55 1.28
CA ASP A 290 -20.14 4.87 -0.15
C ASP A 290 -18.73 5.30 -0.59
N VAL A 291 -18.04 6.06 0.28
CA VAL A 291 -16.76 6.72 -0.04
C VAL A 291 -15.72 6.45 1.04
N TYR A 292 -14.51 6.07 0.63
CA TYR A 292 -13.34 6.06 1.51
C TYR A 292 -12.41 7.23 1.18
N VAL A 293 -11.82 7.87 2.19
CA VAL A 293 -10.89 8.98 1.99
C VAL A 293 -9.56 8.71 2.68
N LEU A 294 -8.44 8.80 1.93
CA LEU A 294 -7.08 8.76 2.48
C LEU A 294 -6.44 10.16 2.43
N PRO A 295 -6.54 10.99 3.49
CA PRO A 295 -6.03 12.38 3.49
C PRO A 295 -4.56 12.48 3.93
N SER A 296 -3.85 11.37 4.08
CA SER A 296 -2.49 11.26 4.59
C SER A 296 -1.49 12.10 3.80
N ASN A 297 -0.43 12.58 4.46
CA ASN A 297 0.69 13.20 3.75
C ASN A 297 1.74 12.17 3.32
N GLY A 298 2.87 12.61 2.78
CA GLY A 298 3.94 11.77 2.26
C GLY A 298 4.68 10.86 3.28
N TYR A 299 4.26 10.85 4.55
CA TYR A 299 4.64 9.81 5.51
C TYR A 299 3.92 8.48 5.25
N GLU A 300 2.78 8.51 4.57
CA GLU A 300 2.12 7.31 4.12
C GLU A 300 3.00 6.61 3.09
N GLY A 301 3.41 5.38 3.38
CA GLY A 301 4.17 4.57 2.45
C GLY A 301 3.30 4.11 1.29
N TRP A 302 2.51 3.09 1.53
CA TRP A 302 1.51 2.61 0.57
C TRP A 302 0.11 3.10 0.93
N GLY A 303 -0.41 2.76 2.10
CA GLY A 303 -1.80 2.99 2.50
C GLY A 303 -2.69 1.81 2.07
N ALA A 304 -2.48 0.64 2.69
CA ALA A 304 -3.16 -0.61 2.34
C ALA A 304 -4.69 -0.51 2.32
N VAL A 305 -5.25 0.34 3.19
CA VAL A 305 -6.70 0.57 3.30
C VAL A 305 -7.33 1.07 1.97
N VAL A 306 -6.56 1.75 1.10
CA VAL A 306 -7.03 2.12 -0.25
C VAL A 306 -7.34 0.86 -1.08
N SER A 307 -6.44 -0.13 -1.03
CA SER A 307 -6.65 -1.38 -1.76
C SER A 307 -7.84 -2.16 -1.20
N GLU A 308 -8.00 -2.17 0.12
CA GLU A 308 -9.12 -2.80 0.80
C GLU A 308 -10.46 -2.12 0.45
N ALA A 309 -10.51 -0.80 0.45
CA ALA A 309 -11.71 -0.03 0.07
C ALA A 309 -12.10 -0.24 -1.41
N LEU A 310 -11.12 -0.30 -2.31
CA LEU A 310 -11.36 -0.60 -3.72
C LEU A 310 -11.90 -2.02 -3.93
N GLU A 311 -11.40 -2.99 -3.16
CA GLU A 311 -11.89 -4.38 -3.21
C GLU A 311 -13.34 -4.49 -2.76
N GLU A 312 -13.74 -3.71 -1.76
CA GLU A 312 -15.13 -3.61 -1.29
C GLU A 312 -16.00 -2.67 -2.15
N GLY A 313 -15.51 -2.24 -3.33
CA GLY A 313 -16.27 -1.48 -4.31
C GLY A 313 -16.56 -0.02 -3.94
N MET A 314 -15.87 0.55 -2.97
CA MET A 314 -16.05 1.95 -2.58
C MET A 314 -15.50 2.92 -3.63
N GLU A 315 -16.10 4.11 -3.73
CA GLU A 315 -15.40 5.24 -4.33
C GLU A 315 -14.29 5.70 -3.39
N VAL A 316 -13.09 5.96 -3.91
CA VAL A 316 -11.93 6.30 -3.09
C VAL A 316 -11.33 7.63 -3.52
N PHE A 317 -11.21 8.56 -2.59
CA PHE A 317 -10.42 9.78 -2.77
C PHE A 317 -9.12 9.69 -1.95
N GLY A 318 -8.00 10.00 -2.56
CA GLY A 318 -6.69 9.90 -1.91
C GLY A 318 -5.75 11.04 -2.26
N THR A 319 -4.72 11.23 -1.43
CA THR A 319 -3.73 12.26 -1.70
C THR A 319 -2.68 11.81 -2.71
N TYR A 320 -2.17 12.76 -3.50
CA TYR A 320 -1.01 12.53 -4.39
C TYR A 320 0.22 12.00 -3.64
N GLU A 321 0.33 12.32 -2.36
CA GLU A 321 1.50 12.01 -1.54
C GLU A 321 1.52 10.57 -1.03
N ALA A 322 0.38 9.88 -1.02
CA ALA A 322 0.29 8.48 -0.59
C ALA A 322 0.60 7.53 -1.75
N GLY A 323 1.34 6.45 -1.45
CA GLY A 323 1.86 5.54 -2.48
C GLY A 323 0.77 4.84 -3.29
N SER A 324 -0.22 4.24 -2.64
CA SER A 324 -1.34 3.55 -3.31
C SER A 324 -2.18 4.53 -4.13
N SER A 325 -2.58 5.66 -3.52
CA SER A 325 -3.41 6.65 -4.19
C SER A 325 -2.75 7.13 -5.49
N ALA A 326 -1.48 7.55 -5.43
CA ALA A 326 -0.75 8.04 -6.60
C ALA A 326 -0.45 6.95 -7.66
N THR A 327 -0.60 5.67 -7.31
CA THR A 327 -0.26 4.55 -8.19
C THR A 327 -1.49 3.92 -8.85
N ILE A 328 -2.60 3.82 -8.12
CA ILE A 328 -3.76 3.04 -8.56
C ILE A 328 -5.05 3.85 -8.73
N LEU A 329 -5.19 5.02 -8.09
CA LEU A 329 -6.39 5.84 -8.26
C LEU A 329 -6.39 6.65 -9.56
N PRO A 330 -7.55 6.88 -10.17
CA PRO A 330 -7.71 7.85 -11.25
C PRO A 330 -7.27 9.26 -10.81
N ARG A 331 -6.76 10.06 -11.73
CA ARG A 331 -6.29 11.44 -11.41
C ARG A 331 -7.39 12.32 -10.84
N GLU A 332 -8.61 12.12 -11.27
CA GLU A 332 -9.82 12.82 -10.84
C GLU A 332 -10.12 12.56 -9.36
N ASN A 333 -9.64 11.45 -8.81
CA ASN A 333 -9.84 11.07 -7.40
C ASN A 333 -8.70 11.54 -6.50
N LEU A 334 -7.69 12.19 -7.08
CA LEU A 334 -6.53 12.66 -6.32
C LEU A 334 -6.70 14.12 -5.89
N PHE A 335 -6.16 14.45 -4.70
CA PHE A 335 -6.05 15.80 -4.18
C PHE A 335 -4.73 15.98 -3.42
N ARG A 336 -4.32 17.23 -3.12
CA ARG A 336 -3.10 17.50 -2.35
C ARG A 336 -3.33 17.36 -0.86
N ALA A 337 -2.36 16.83 -0.14
CA ALA A 337 -2.44 16.71 1.32
C ALA A 337 -2.67 18.08 1.98
N GLY A 338 -3.77 18.23 2.70
CA GLY A 338 -4.19 19.48 3.35
C GLY A 338 -5.19 20.30 2.55
N ASP A 339 -5.41 20.00 1.29
CA ASP A 339 -6.38 20.69 0.45
C ASP A 339 -7.81 20.15 0.69
N TRP A 340 -8.41 20.68 1.75
CA TRP A 340 -9.75 20.32 2.14
C TRP A 340 -10.84 20.90 1.20
N ARG A 341 -10.52 21.97 0.44
CA ARG A 341 -11.47 22.59 -0.49
C ARG A 341 -11.68 21.69 -1.70
N THR A 342 -10.61 21.28 -2.37
CA THR A 342 -10.69 20.32 -3.48
C THR A 342 -11.33 19.00 -3.04
N LEU A 343 -11.03 18.49 -1.83
CA LEU A 343 -11.68 17.29 -1.32
C LEU A 343 -13.18 17.53 -1.09
N GLY A 344 -13.58 18.67 -0.52
CA GLY A 344 -14.99 19.04 -0.33
C GLY A 344 -15.76 19.09 -1.66
N ASP A 345 -15.18 19.72 -2.69
CA ASP A 345 -15.79 19.77 -4.03
C ASP A 345 -15.95 18.38 -4.66
N LYS A 346 -14.96 17.49 -4.48
CA LYS A 346 -15.07 16.08 -4.94
C LYS A 346 -16.19 15.32 -4.22
N LEU A 347 -16.34 15.51 -2.91
CA LEU A 347 -17.42 14.89 -2.14
C LEU A 347 -18.78 15.39 -2.61
N VAL A 348 -18.93 16.70 -2.86
CA VAL A 348 -20.17 17.27 -3.41
C VAL A 348 -20.47 16.74 -4.80
N GLN A 349 -19.46 16.70 -5.69
CA GLN A 349 -19.63 16.14 -7.03
C GLN A 349 -20.09 14.69 -6.97
N TYR A 350 -19.49 13.87 -6.11
CA TYR A 350 -19.92 12.48 -5.92
C TYR A 350 -21.35 12.41 -5.36
N ALA A 351 -21.71 13.26 -4.39
CA ALA A 351 -23.06 13.30 -3.84
C ALA A 351 -24.13 13.61 -4.89
N GLN A 352 -23.83 14.51 -5.82
CA GLN A 352 -24.72 14.93 -6.89
C GLN A 352 -24.85 13.90 -8.02
N THR A 353 -23.75 13.22 -8.36
CA THR A 353 -23.72 12.34 -9.54
C THR A 353 -23.80 10.85 -9.20
N ARG A 354 -23.43 10.46 -7.99
CA ARG A 354 -23.21 9.06 -7.56
C ARG A 354 -22.30 8.24 -8.51
N VAL A 355 -21.63 8.89 -9.44
CA VAL A 355 -20.73 8.24 -10.39
C VAL A 355 -19.47 7.76 -9.71
N ARG A 356 -19.26 6.46 -9.70
CA ARG A 356 -18.02 5.83 -9.25
C ARG A 356 -16.99 5.83 -10.37
N ARG A 357 -15.81 6.40 -10.11
CA ARG A 357 -14.66 6.39 -11.01
C ARG A 357 -13.70 5.26 -10.72
N CYS A 358 -13.67 4.80 -9.47
CA CYS A 358 -12.91 3.64 -9.06
C CYS A 358 -13.65 2.35 -9.47
N ARG A 359 -13.02 1.56 -10.35
CA ARG A 359 -13.59 0.30 -10.86
C ARG A 359 -12.97 -0.90 -10.14
N GLY A 360 -13.06 -0.95 -8.79
CA GLY A 360 -12.45 -2.01 -7.98
C GLY A 360 -10.93 -1.99 -8.01
N ILE A 361 -10.33 -3.02 -7.42
CA ILE A 361 -8.87 -3.15 -7.29
C ILE A 361 -8.20 -3.66 -8.59
N GLY A 362 -8.92 -4.28 -9.49
CA GLY A 362 -8.42 -4.80 -10.76
C GLY A 362 -7.25 -5.78 -10.57
N LYS A 363 -6.13 -5.50 -11.26
CA LYS A 363 -4.92 -6.34 -11.20
C LYS A 363 -4.13 -6.23 -9.88
N TRP A 364 -4.46 -5.33 -8.97
CA TRP A 364 -3.70 -5.11 -7.74
C TRP A 364 -4.08 -6.08 -6.61
N ASN A 365 -4.44 -7.30 -6.95
CA ASN A 365 -4.76 -8.37 -6.01
C ASN A 365 -3.62 -9.39 -5.84
N ALA A 366 -3.69 -10.17 -4.77
CA ALA A 366 -2.65 -11.12 -4.37
C ALA A 366 -2.46 -12.27 -5.38
N ALA A 367 -3.53 -12.78 -5.96
CA ALA A 367 -3.49 -13.88 -6.92
C ALA A 367 -2.73 -13.46 -8.20
N TYR A 368 -3.08 -12.29 -8.76
CA TYR A 368 -2.38 -11.74 -9.93
C TYR A 368 -0.91 -11.46 -9.63
N ALA A 369 -0.60 -10.89 -8.46
CA ALA A 369 0.78 -10.61 -8.05
C ALA A 369 1.62 -11.89 -7.94
N ALA A 370 1.06 -12.95 -7.33
CA ALA A 370 1.70 -14.25 -7.23
C ALA A 370 1.94 -14.90 -8.61
N GLU A 371 0.94 -14.88 -9.49
CA GLU A 371 1.07 -15.36 -10.86
C GLU A 371 2.18 -14.66 -11.62
N ARG A 372 2.19 -13.33 -11.60
CA ARG A 372 3.20 -12.51 -12.29
C ARG A 372 4.61 -12.71 -11.76
N LEU A 373 4.75 -12.92 -10.46
CA LEU A 373 6.04 -13.18 -9.83
C LEU A 373 6.60 -14.54 -10.26
N VAL A 374 5.76 -15.59 -10.20
CA VAL A 374 6.13 -16.96 -10.57
C VAL A 374 6.49 -17.07 -12.05
N ALA A 375 5.80 -16.36 -12.92
CA ALA A 375 6.05 -16.35 -14.37
C ALA A 375 7.42 -15.77 -14.77
N LEU A 376 8.15 -15.12 -13.85
CA LEU A 376 9.49 -14.58 -14.15
C LEU A 376 10.62 -15.61 -14.06
N VAL A 377 10.38 -16.76 -13.43
CA VAL A 377 11.40 -17.80 -13.29
C VAL A 377 11.36 -18.69 -14.54
N PRO A 378 12.50 -18.86 -15.26
CA PRO A 378 12.56 -19.80 -16.37
C PRO A 378 12.13 -21.19 -15.92
N GLY A 379 11.11 -21.77 -16.58
CA GLY A 379 10.50 -23.05 -16.19
C GLY A 379 9.25 -22.96 -15.31
N GLY A 380 8.85 -21.77 -14.87
CA GLY A 380 7.62 -21.54 -14.07
C GLY A 380 6.33 -21.44 -14.89
N GLY A 381 6.31 -21.84 -16.14
CA GLY A 381 5.13 -21.84 -17.00
C GLY A 381 4.04 -22.74 -16.44
N ALA A 382 2.80 -22.21 -16.39
CA ALA A 382 1.61 -22.93 -15.99
C ALA A 382 1.43 -24.23 -16.79
N PRO A 383 0.94 -25.33 -16.18
CA PRO A 383 0.48 -26.48 -16.95
C PRO A 383 -0.77 -26.04 -17.75
N GLY A 384 -0.64 -25.98 -19.05
CA GLY A 384 -1.72 -26.12 -20.00
C GLY A 384 -2.60 -24.91 -20.32
N VAL A 385 -2.11 -23.99 -21.13
CA VAL A 385 -2.94 -23.44 -22.21
C VAL A 385 -2.21 -23.75 -23.54
N ARG A 386 -2.56 -24.86 -24.17
CA ARG A 386 -2.20 -25.10 -25.56
C ARG A 386 -2.89 -24.02 -26.39
N SER A 387 -2.12 -23.18 -27.03
CA SER A 387 -2.54 -22.34 -28.15
C SER A 387 -3.10 -23.28 -29.23
N THR A 388 -4.40 -23.32 -29.40
CA THR A 388 -5.00 -23.72 -30.67
C THR A 388 -4.82 -22.54 -31.63
N LYS A 389 -4.17 -22.87 -32.73
CA LYS A 389 -3.93 -21.98 -33.88
C LYS A 389 -5.26 -21.45 -34.45
#